data_e2631b585572aca028c45439022b7b0b
#
_entry.id   e2631b585572aca028c45439022b7b0b
#
_cell.length_a   1.000
_cell.length_b   1.000
_cell.length_c   1.000
_cell.angle_alpha   90.00
_cell.angle_beta   90.00
_cell.angle_gamma   90.00
#
_symmetry.space_group_name_H-M   'P 1'
#
loop_
_entity.id
_entity.type
_entity.pdbx_description
1 polymer ?
#
loop_
_entity_poly.entity_id
_entity_poly.type
_entity_poly.pdbx_seq_one_letter_code
_entity_poly.pdbx_strand_id
1 'polypeptide(L)'
;MKDILVIGGGKIGSVVADLLVATPEAGGYRVTVADRSAALLAAIDTEPGRSPRLTTLVLDVNDPDALRAALAGRFAVLSAAPFHLTLQVAQAARDTGVHYLDLTEDVASTRAIRALAEDAASVFIPQCGLAPGFISIVAADLARQFDSLDSVRMRVGALPAYPSNALNYNLTWSTEGVINEYCEPCEAIVDGRVHEVPALEEREEFSLDGVLYEAFNTSGGLGTLCETLAGKVRTLNYRTIRSPGHAAIMKALLHDLRLKDRRDVLKDILEQALPATMQDVVIVFVTVSGLRDGRLQQDTYARKIYSHVLAGKMRSAIQITTASSLAAMLDLLAESVDKRADARADAAGGAPLLPSAGFVRQEQVPLAAFLGNRFGRVYAMEALAHAA
;
A
#
# COMPACT_ATOMS: atom_id res chain seq x y z
N MET A 1 22.73 -11.62 -3.80
CA MET A 1 21.91 -10.54 -4.44
C MET A 1 20.70 -11.20 -5.10
N LYS A 2 19.48 -10.64 -4.92
CA LYS A 2 18.23 -11.21 -5.46
C LYS A 2 17.77 -10.39 -6.67
N ASP A 3 17.31 -11.07 -7.73
CA ASP A 3 16.83 -10.44 -8.96
C ASP A 3 15.32 -10.14 -8.86
N ILE A 4 14.94 -8.89 -9.03
CA ILE A 4 13.59 -8.38 -8.87
C ILE A 4 13.09 -7.81 -10.19
N LEU A 5 11.85 -8.15 -10.56
CA LEU A 5 11.11 -7.47 -11.62
C LEU A 5 10.10 -6.50 -10.99
N VAL A 6 10.18 -5.23 -11.33
CA VAL A 6 9.17 -4.22 -10.97
C VAL A 6 8.34 -3.94 -12.22
N ILE A 7 7.05 -4.22 -12.17
CA ILE A 7 6.11 -3.93 -13.26
C ILE A 7 5.43 -2.60 -12.98
N GLY A 8 5.54 -1.66 -13.94
CA GLY A 8 5.11 -0.28 -13.82
C GLY A 8 6.26 0.66 -13.43
N GLY A 9 6.78 1.43 -14.38
CA GLY A 9 7.83 2.43 -14.20
C GLY A 9 7.33 3.81 -13.76
N GLY A 10 6.07 3.91 -13.33
CA GLY A 10 5.42 5.16 -12.93
C GLY A 10 5.90 5.73 -11.58
N LYS A 11 5.06 6.62 -11.00
CA LYS A 11 5.38 7.39 -9.77
C LYS A 11 5.83 6.52 -8.58
N ILE A 12 5.31 5.31 -8.43
CA ILE A 12 5.65 4.42 -7.30
C ILE A 12 6.72 3.41 -7.69
N GLY A 13 6.58 2.72 -8.83
CA GLY A 13 7.53 1.67 -9.23
C GLY A 13 8.96 2.19 -9.41
N SER A 14 9.14 3.41 -9.94
CA SER A 14 10.46 4.06 -10.02
C SER A 14 11.07 4.29 -8.64
N VAL A 15 10.27 4.70 -7.65
CA VAL A 15 10.76 4.90 -6.26
C VAL A 15 11.11 3.58 -5.60
N VAL A 16 10.32 2.53 -5.82
CA VAL A 16 10.64 1.17 -5.35
C VAL A 16 11.97 0.72 -5.92
N ALA A 17 12.18 0.90 -7.23
CA ALA A 17 13.43 0.53 -7.88
C ALA A 17 14.63 1.29 -7.29
N ASP A 18 14.52 2.62 -7.11
CA ASP A 18 15.56 3.43 -6.49
C ASP A 18 15.89 2.98 -5.06
N LEU A 19 14.88 2.69 -4.24
CA LEU A 19 15.06 2.19 -2.89
C LEU A 19 15.84 0.87 -2.86
N LEU A 20 15.46 -0.07 -3.71
CA LEU A 20 16.06 -1.40 -3.75
C LEU A 20 17.52 -1.35 -4.21
N VAL A 21 17.83 -0.55 -5.24
CA VAL A 21 19.23 -0.44 -5.73
C VAL A 21 20.11 0.45 -4.86
N ALA A 22 19.55 1.27 -3.98
CA ALA A 22 20.30 2.05 -3.00
C ALA A 22 20.82 1.20 -1.83
N THR A 23 20.39 -0.07 -1.70
CA THR A 23 20.87 -0.99 -0.66
C THR A 23 22.33 -1.41 -0.92
N PRO A 24 23.10 -1.77 0.13
CA PRO A 24 24.43 -2.40 -0.04
C PRO A 24 24.37 -3.65 -0.92
N GLU A 25 25.47 -4.01 -1.59
CA GLU A 25 25.51 -5.20 -2.45
C GLU A 25 25.30 -6.49 -1.65
N ALA A 26 25.88 -6.59 -0.46
CA ALA A 26 25.61 -7.70 0.44
C ALA A 26 24.17 -7.62 0.95
N GLY A 27 23.35 -8.64 0.62
CA GLY A 27 21.91 -8.64 0.89
C GLY A 27 21.09 -7.63 0.09
N GLY A 28 21.63 -7.14 -1.04
CA GLY A 28 20.96 -6.18 -1.93
C GLY A 28 20.23 -6.83 -3.10
N TYR A 29 19.72 -5.97 -3.97
CA TYR A 29 18.85 -6.33 -5.08
C TYR A 29 19.43 -5.87 -6.42
N ARG A 30 19.18 -6.66 -7.47
CA ARG A 30 19.27 -6.25 -8.87
C ARG A 30 17.85 -6.08 -9.37
N VAL A 31 17.56 -4.95 -9.99
CA VAL A 31 16.18 -4.56 -10.33
C VAL A 31 16.07 -4.35 -11.83
N THR A 32 15.05 -4.94 -12.41
CA THR A 32 14.58 -4.62 -13.77
C THR A 32 13.23 -3.93 -13.64
N VAL A 33 13.10 -2.70 -14.16
CA VAL A 33 11.81 -2.01 -14.28
C VAL A 33 11.23 -2.33 -15.65
N ALA A 34 10.04 -2.89 -15.66
CA ALA A 34 9.29 -3.20 -16.87
C ALA A 34 8.07 -2.30 -17.02
N ASP A 35 7.90 -1.74 -18.21
CA ASP A 35 6.74 -0.92 -18.57
C ASP A 35 6.48 -1.02 -20.08
N ARG A 36 5.24 -0.82 -20.51
CA ARG A 36 4.91 -0.74 -21.94
C ARG A 36 5.40 0.55 -22.61
N SER A 37 5.60 1.61 -21.82
CA SER A 37 6.03 2.93 -22.29
C SER A 37 7.56 3.01 -22.42
N ALA A 38 8.08 2.86 -23.63
CA ALA A 38 9.49 3.05 -23.91
C ALA A 38 9.99 4.46 -23.52
N ALA A 39 9.14 5.50 -23.65
CA ALA A 39 9.49 6.86 -23.27
C ALA A 39 9.71 7.02 -21.76
N LEU A 40 8.86 6.36 -20.95
CA LEU A 40 9.00 6.35 -19.50
C LEU A 40 10.27 5.62 -19.07
N LEU A 41 10.56 4.48 -19.68
CA LEU A 41 11.78 3.71 -19.42
C LEU A 41 13.05 4.48 -19.84
N ALA A 42 13.01 5.17 -20.96
CA ALA A 42 14.13 6.02 -21.41
C ALA A 42 14.44 7.15 -20.39
N ALA A 43 13.43 7.70 -19.71
CA ALA A 43 13.64 8.68 -18.65
C ALA A 43 14.39 8.08 -17.46
N ILE A 44 14.09 6.81 -17.10
CA ILE A 44 14.82 6.07 -16.06
C ILE A 44 16.25 5.77 -16.52
N ASP A 45 16.45 5.36 -17.77
CA ASP A 45 17.75 4.98 -18.30
C ASP A 45 18.72 6.15 -18.43
N THR A 46 18.21 7.34 -18.72
CA THR A 46 19.01 8.56 -18.89
C THR A 46 19.23 9.34 -17.59
N GLU A 47 18.74 8.84 -16.48
CA GLU A 47 18.87 9.53 -15.19
C GLU A 47 20.33 9.59 -14.72
N PRO A 48 20.86 10.78 -14.37
CA PRO A 48 22.22 10.93 -13.89
C PRO A 48 22.48 10.12 -12.61
N GLY A 49 23.61 9.40 -12.58
CA GLY A 49 24.00 8.61 -11.41
C GLY A 49 23.20 7.32 -11.20
N ARG A 50 22.49 6.85 -12.23
CA ARG A 50 21.75 5.58 -12.19
C ARG A 50 22.66 4.42 -11.75
N SER A 51 22.12 3.59 -10.83
CA SER A 51 22.83 2.40 -10.37
C SER A 51 23.03 1.39 -11.51
N PRO A 52 24.21 0.75 -11.65
CA PRO A 52 24.42 -0.35 -12.61
C PRO A 52 23.55 -1.59 -12.30
N ARG A 53 22.94 -1.66 -11.13
CA ARG A 53 22.01 -2.72 -10.72
C ARG A 53 20.57 -2.47 -11.18
N LEU A 54 20.28 -1.33 -11.81
CA LEU A 54 19.00 -0.97 -12.38
C LEU A 54 19.05 -1.15 -13.90
N THR A 55 18.12 -1.93 -14.43
CA THR A 55 17.90 -2.10 -15.87
C THR A 55 16.45 -1.86 -16.21
N THR A 56 16.15 -1.61 -17.47
CA THR A 56 14.78 -1.41 -17.96
C THR A 56 14.42 -2.46 -19.01
N LEU A 57 13.13 -2.74 -19.15
CA LEU A 57 12.57 -3.70 -20.09
C LEU A 57 11.24 -3.18 -20.65
N VAL A 58 11.14 -3.02 -21.96
CA VAL A 58 9.83 -2.76 -22.58
C VAL A 58 9.03 -4.05 -22.55
N LEU A 59 7.89 -4.06 -21.86
CA LEU A 59 7.06 -5.24 -21.65
C LEU A 59 5.59 -4.85 -21.69
N ASP A 60 4.82 -5.52 -22.54
CA ASP A 60 3.37 -5.53 -22.47
C ASP A 60 2.95 -6.75 -21.61
N VAL A 61 2.36 -6.49 -20.43
CA VAL A 61 1.87 -7.57 -19.56
C VAL A 61 0.68 -8.34 -20.14
N ASN A 62 0.04 -7.82 -21.21
CA ASN A 62 -1.00 -8.54 -21.94
C ASN A 62 -0.42 -9.62 -22.87
N ASP A 63 0.89 -9.66 -23.08
CA ASP A 63 1.58 -10.76 -23.72
C ASP A 63 2.03 -11.79 -22.66
N PRO A 64 1.32 -12.92 -22.50
CA PRO A 64 1.60 -13.86 -21.40
C PRO A 64 2.92 -14.61 -21.60
N ASP A 65 3.41 -14.76 -22.83
CA ASP A 65 4.68 -15.45 -23.10
C ASP A 65 5.86 -14.52 -22.78
N ALA A 66 5.79 -13.25 -23.20
CA ALA A 66 6.77 -12.23 -22.85
C ALA A 66 6.82 -12.01 -21.32
N LEU A 67 5.66 -11.99 -20.65
CA LEU A 67 5.59 -11.84 -19.20
C LEU A 67 6.23 -13.03 -18.46
N ARG A 68 5.91 -14.27 -18.85
CA ARG A 68 6.55 -15.47 -18.27
C ARG A 68 8.07 -15.49 -18.52
N ALA A 69 8.51 -15.12 -19.71
CA ALA A 69 9.93 -15.02 -20.02
C ALA A 69 10.66 -13.98 -19.16
N ALA A 70 10.02 -12.82 -18.92
CA ALA A 70 10.55 -11.78 -18.06
C ALA A 70 10.63 -12.18 -16.58
N LEU A 71 9.76 -13.08 -16.13
CA LEU A 71 9.72 -13.60 -14.75
C LEU A 71 10.70 -14.75 -14.53
N ALA A 72 11.05 -15.52 -15.53
CA ALA A 72 11.85 -16.72 -15.39
C ALA A 72 13.16 -16.48 -14.62
N GLY A 73 13.39 -17.25 -13.55
CA GLY A 73 14.60 -17.17 -12.71
C GLY A 73 14.67 -15.95 -11.77
N ARG A 74 13.65 -15.11 -11.73
CA ARG A 74 13.58 -13.99 -10.78
C ARG A 74 13.24 -14.48 -9.37
N PHE A 75 13.69 -13.72 -8.38
CA PHE A 75 13.30 -13.97 -6.98
C PHE A 75 11.85 -13.55 -6.73
N ALA A 76 11.50 -12.33 -7.13
CA ALA A 76 10.17 -11.80 -6.95
C ALA A 76 9.77 -10.83 -8.07
N VAL A 77 8.46 -10.69 -8.27
CA VAL A 77 7.83 -9.61 -9.03
C VAL A 77 7.08 -8.68 -8.10
N LEU A 78 7.29 -7.38 -8.28
CA LEU A 78 6.58 -6.31 -7.59
C LEU A 78 5.68 -5.60 -8.61
N SER A 79 4.36 -5.75 -8.46
CA SER A 79 3.41 -5.09 -9.35
C SER A 79 3.02 -3.72 -8.81
N ALA A 80 3.45 -2.68 -9.50
CA ALA A 80 3.00 -1.29 -9.34
C ALA A 80 2.16 -0.85 -10.56
N ALA A 81 1.59 -1.81 -11.28
CA ALA A 81 0.70 -1.62 -12.41
C ALA A 81 -0.74 -1.31 -11.94
N PRO A 82 -1.60 -0.76 -12.82
CA PRO A 82 -3.02 -0.59 -12.53
C PRO A 82 -3.71 -1.91 -12.13
N PHE A 83 -4.71 -1.84 -11.24
CA PHE A 83 -5.33 -3.00 -10.61
C PHE A 83 -5.89 -4.03 -11.61
N HIS A 84 -6.40 -3.60 -12.78
CA HIS A 84 -6.95 -4.49 -13.80
C HIS A 84 -5.91 -5.40 -14.47
N LEU A 85 -4.60 -5.12 -14.31
CA LEU A 85 -3.49 -5.95 -14.80
C LEU A 85 -2.93 -6.91 -13.72
N THR A 86 -3.34 -6.73 -12.49
CA THR A 86 -2.80 -7.40 -11.30
C THR A 86 -2.93 -8.92 -11.39
N LEU A 87 -4.10 -9.43 -11.81
CA LEU A 87 -4.36 -10.86 -11.88
C LEU A 87 -3.49 -11.58 -12.91
N GLN A 88 -3.20 -10.95 -14.04
CA GLN A 88 -2.34 -11.52 -15.09
C GLN A 88 -0.91 -11.69 -14.59
N VAL A 89 -0.40 -10.68 -13.86
CA VAL A 89 0.93 -10.73 -13.27
C VAL A 89 1.01 -11.82 -12.20
N ALA A 90 -0.01 -11.91 -11.33
CA ALA A 90 -0.09 -12.94 -10.31
C ALA A 90 -0.13 -14.35 -10.90
N GLN A 91 -0.90 -14.56 -11.98
CA GLN A 91 -0.96 -15.86 -12.68
C GLN A 91 0.40 -16.23 -13.26
N ALA A 92 1.07 -15.30 -13.94
CA ALA A 92 2.40 -15.56 -14.51
C ALA A 92 3.45 -15.83 -13.41
N ALA A 93 3.36 -15.15 -12.25
CA ALA A 93 4.22 -15.43 -11.10
C ALA A 93 4.01 -16.85 -10.55
N ARG A 94 2.74 -17.30 -10.45
CA ARG A 94 2.41 -18.68 -10.07
C ARG A 94 3.01 -19.69 -11.05
N ASP A 95 2.82 -19.48 -12.35
CA ASP A 95 3.26 -20.40 -13.41
C ASP A 95 4.80 -20.54 -13.43
N THR A 96 5.52 -19.50 -13.03
CA THR A 96 6.99 -19.46 -13.01
C THR A 96 7.61 -19.74 -11.64
N GLY A 97 6.79 -19.90 -10.59
CA GLY A 97 7.27 -20.13 -9.22
C GLY A 97 7.95 -18.91 -8.59
N VAL A 98 7.68 -17.71 -9.09
CA VAL A 98 8.25 -16.43 -8.63
C VAL A 98 7.39 -15.87 -7.49
N HIS A 99 8.00 -15.29 -6.45
CA HIS A 99 7.25 -14.61 -5.38
C HIS A 99 6.54 -13.38 -5.93
N TYR A 100 5.31 -13.15 -5.47
CA TYR A 100 4.43 -12.08 -5.95
C TYR A 100 4.10 -11.09 -4.84
N LEU A 101 4.27 -9.79 -5.12
CA LEU A 101 3.83 -8.69 -4.26
C LEU A 101 3.17 -7.59 -5.12
N ASP A 102 2.17 -6.92 -4.59
CA ASP A 102 1.51 -5.81 -5.27
C ASP A 102 1.05 -4.68 -4.35
N LEU A 103 0.42 -3.67 -4.93
CA LEU A 103 -0.12 -2.49 -4.28
C LEU A 103 -1.65 -2.37 -4.45
N THR A 104 -2.32 -3.42 -4.89
CA THR A 104 -3.75 -3.32 -5.23
C THR A 104 -4.62 -3.00 -4.03
N GLU A 105 -5.55 -2.09 -4.21
CA GLU A 105 -6.65 -1.79 -3.29
C GLU A 105 -7.93 -2.55 -3.67
N ASP A 106 -7.97 -3.15 -4.86
CA ASP A 106 -9.16 -3.81 -5.38
C ASP A 106 -9.45 -5.13 -4.67
N VAL A 107 -10.64 -5.21 -4.07
CA VAL A 107 -11.08 -6.37 -3.28
C VAL A 107 -11.26 -7.61 -4.14
N ALA A 108 -11.80 -7.48 -5.35
CA ALA A 108 -12.01 -8.59 -6.26
C ALA A 108 -10.69 -9.21 -6.73
N SER A 109 -9.73 -8.36 -7.10
CA SER A 109 -8.36 -8.78 -7.45
C SER A 109 -7.68 -9.51 -6.30
N THR A 110 -7.78 -8.99 -5.08
CA THR A 110 -7.19 -9.65 -3.89
C THR A 110 -7.77 -11.03 -3.63
N ARG A 111 -9.09 -11.20 -3.77
CA ARG A 111 -9.75 -12.51 -3.64
C ARG A 111 -9.29 -13.49 -4.71
N ALA A 112 -9.14 -13.04 -5.96
CA ALA A 112 -8.65 -13.87 -7.05
C ALA A 112 -7.18 -14.28 -6.85
N ILE A 113 -6.32 -13.36 -6.40
CA ILE A 113 -4.91 -13.65 -6.07
C ILE A 113 -4.83 -14.67 -4.94
N ARG A 114 -5.69 -14.56 -3.93
CA ARG A 114 -5.74 -15.54 -2.83
C ARG A 114 -6.04 -16.95 -3.34
N ALA A 115 -7.02 -17.10 -4.22
CA ALA A 115 -7.33 -18.39 -4.84
C ALA A 115 -6.14 -18.93 -5.66
N LEU A 116 -5.41 -18.06 -6.37
CA LEU A 116 -4.19 -18.47 -7.07
C LEU A 116 -3.07 -18.94 -6.13
N ALA A 117 -3.02 -18.39 -4.92
CA ALA A 117 -1.98 -18.68 -3.95
C ALA A 117 -2.19 -19.98 -3.17
N GLU A 118 -3.39 -20.59 -3.17
CA GLU A 118 -3.72 -21.77 -2.36
C GLU A 118 -2.77 -22.95 -2.60
N ASP A 119 -2.41 -23.22 -3.87
CA ASP A 119 -1.51 -24.30 -4.26
C ASP A 119 -0.18 -23.77 -4.86
N ALA A 120 0.16 -22.51 -4.63
CA ALA A 120 1.37 -21.94 -5.18
C ALA A 120 2.62 -22.45 -4.46
N ALA A 121 3.70 -22.69 -5.21
CA ALA A 121 5.02 -23.04 -4.66
C ALA A 121 5.78 -21.80 -4.15
N SER A 122 5.28 -20.61 -4.38
CA SER A 122 5.86 -19.32 -4.00
C SER A 122 4.91 -18.52 -3.10
N VAL A 123 5.42 -17.44 -2.51
CA VAL A 123 4.65 -16.57 -1.61
C VAL A 123 3.95 -15.47 -2.41
N PHE A 124 2.69 -15.21 -2.06
CA PHE A 124 1.85 -14.14 -2.60
C PHE A 124 1.47 -13.16 -1.49
N ILE A 125 1.93 -11.93 -1.60
CA ILE A 125 1.68 -10.85 -0.64
C ILE A 125 1.06 -9.66 -1.38
N PRO A 126 -0.25 -9.64 -1.61
CA PRO A 126 -0.90 -8.46 -2.18
C PRO A 126 -1.02 -7.35 -1.14
N GLN A 127 -1.48 -6.17 -1.58
CA GLN A 127 -1.83 -5.07 -0.70
C GLN A 127 -0.65 -4.52 0.12
N CYS A 128 0.57 -4.51 -0.43
CA CYS A 128 1.78 -4.06 0.25
C CYS A 128 1.92 -2.52 0.28
N GLY A 129 0.82 -1.78 0.25
CA GLY A 129 0.82 -0.33 0.25
C GLY A 129 0.74 0.30 1.64
N LEU A 130 0.29 1.56 1.63
CA LEU A 130 -0.03 2.31 2.85
C LEU A 130 -1.39 1.87 3.41
N ALA A 131 -2.42 1.89 2.56
CA ALA A 131 -3.79 1.45 2.81
C ALA A 131 -4.42 0.97 1.47
N PRO A 132 -4.66 -0.33 1.34
CA PRO A 132 -4.35 -1.40 2.29
C PRO A 132 -2.85 -1.66 2.43
N GLY A 133 -2.45 -2.23 3.56
CA GLY A 133 -1.07 -2.61 3.84
C GLY A 133 -0.61 -2.20 5.23
N PHE A 134 0.26 -1.19 5.33
CA PHE A 134 0.82 -0.76 6.62
C PHE A 134 -0.25 -0.48 7.68
N ILE A 135 -1.36 0.16 7.32
CA ILE A 135 -2.42 0.44 8.29
C ILE A 135 -3.03 -0.84 8.88
N SER A 136 -3.11 -1.94 8.11
CA SER A 136 -3.60 -3.23 8.58
C SER A 136 -2.64 -3.88 9.58
N ILE A 137 -1.32 -3.70 9.35
CA ILE A 137 -0.27 -4.12 10.29
C ILE A 137 -0.45 -3.39 11.63
N VAL A 138 -0.62 -2.06 11.60
CA VAL A 138 -0.86 -1.24 12.80
C VAL A 138 -2.13 -1.66 13.53
N ALA A 139 -3.24 -1.78 12.82
CA ALA A 139 -4.53 -2.12 13.41
C ALA A 139 -4.50 -3.50 14.09
N ALA A 140 -3.87 -4.48 13.45
CA ALA A 140 -3.73 -5.82 14.01
C ALA A 140 -2.79 -5.86 15.23
N ASP A 141 -1.72 -5.09 15.22
CA ASP A 141 -0.78 -5.02 16.34
C ASP A 141 -1.45 -4.42 17.58
N LEU A 142 -2.19 -3.32 17.42
CA LEU A 142 -2.97 -2.74 18.50
C LEU A 142 -4.06 -3.70 18.99
N ALA A 143 -4.79 -4.33 18.06
CA ALA A 143 -5.89 -5.24 18.40
C ALA A 143 -5.43 -6.45 19.23
N ARG A 144 -4.22 -6.97 19.00
CA ARG A 144 -3.66 -8.11 19.77
C ARG A 144 -3.43 -7.79 21.25
N GLN A 145 -3.45 -6.52 21.64
CA GLN A 145 -3.20 -6.10 23.02
C GLN A 145 -4.46 -6.14 23.88
N PHE A 146 -5.63 -6.47 23.31
CA PHE A 146 -6.92 -6.50 23.99
C PHE A 146 -7.43 -7.93 24.17
N ASP A 147 -8.06 -8.20 25.33
CA ASP A 147 -8.72 -9.48 25.62
C ASP A 147 -9.99 -9.66 24.77
N SER A 148 -10.72 -8.56 24.55
CA SER A 148 -11.85 -8.49 23.63
C SER A 148 -11.95 -7.11 22.98
N LEU A 149 -12.38 -7.10 21.70
CA LEU A 149 -12.44 -5.89 20.90
C LEU A 149 -13.85 -5.32 20.86
N ASP A 150 -13.98 -4.02 21.09
CA ASP A 150 -15.21 -3.25 20.84
C ASP A 150 -15.14 -2.59 19.47
N SER A 151 -14.10 -1.78 19.21
CA SER A 151 -13.97 -1.12 17.92
C SER A 151 -12.54 -1.05 17.42
N VAL A 152 -12.38 -1.18 16.09
CA VAL A 152 -11.15 -0.90 15.34
C VAL A 152 -11.50 0.12 14.27
N ARG A 153 -10.95 1.32 14.39
CA ARG A 153 -11.21 2.42 13.45
C ARG A 153 -9.91 2.84 12.78
N MET A 154 -9.84 2.65 11.49
CA MET A 154 -8.66 2.91 10.67
C MET A 154 -8.90 4.14 9.80
N ARG A 155 -7.95 5.07 9.80
CA ARG A 155 -8.03 6.30 9.01
C ARG A 155 -6.69 6.59 8.36
N VAL A 156 -6.71 6.83 7.05
CA VAL A 156 -5.51 7.26 6.31
C VAL A 156 -5.85 8.45 5.44
N GLY A 157 -4.95 9.40 5.36
CA GLY A 157 -5.03 10.51 4.42
C GLY A 157 -3.72 10.69 3.66
N ALA A 158 -3.83 11.03 2.39
CA ALA A 158 -2.77 11.61 1.58
C ALA A 158 -3.28 12.95 1.05
N LEU A 159 -2.76 14.03 1.57
CA LEU A 159 -3.30 15.38 1.45
C LEU A 159 -2.21 16.35 0.98
N PRO A 160 -2.52 17.38 0.19
CA PRO A 160 -1.61 18.50 0.05
C PRO A 160 -1.38 19.15 1.41
N ALA A 161 -0.13 19.44 1.74
CA ALA A 161 0.20 20.21 2.96
C ALA A 161 -0.36 21.64 2.89
N TYR A 162 -0.47 22.17 1.67
CA TYR A 162 -1.00 23.51 1.38
C TYR A 162 -2.02 23.41 0.24
N PRO A 163 -3.30 23.13 0.55
CA PRO A 163 -4.35 23.06 -0.48
C PRO A 163 -4.56 24.43 -1.14
N SER A 164 -4.69 24.44 -2.46
CA SER A 164 -4.78 25.66 -3.27
C SER A 164 -6.07 25.77 -4.11
N ASN A 165 -7.03 24.86 -3.92
CA ASN A 165 -8.28 24.84 -4.67
C ASN A 165 -9.47 24.49 -3.76
N ALA A 166 -10.69 24.68 -4.25
CA ALA A 166 -11.91 24.46 -3.47
C ALA A 166 -12.13 22.99 -3.06
N LEU A 167 -11.60 22.02 -3.82
CA LEU A 167 -11.59 20.60 -3.43
C LEU A 167 -10.66 20.32 -2.26
N ASN A 168 -9.77 21.27 -1.91
CA ASN A 168 -8.70 21.05 -0.95
C ASN A 168 -7.88 19.78 -1.25
N TYR A 169 -7.70 19.47 -2.54
CA TYR A 169 -7.05 18.26 -3.00
C TYR A 169 -6.12 18.53 -4.18
N ASN A 170 -5.01 17.86 -4.21
CA ASN A 170 -4.06 17.81 -5.32
C ASN A 170 -3.81 16.34 -5.66
N LEU A 171 -3.45 16.06 -6.91
CA LEU A 171 -3.16 14.69 -7.33
C LEU A 171 -1.85 14.20 -6.70
N THR A 172 -1.97 13.41 -5.65
CA THR A 172 -0.82 12.83 -4.93
C THR A 172 -0.47 11.44 -5.47
N TRP A 173 -1.47 10.68 -5.92
CA TRP A 173 -1.31 9.31 -6.43
C TRP A 173 -2.20 9.03 -7.65
N SER A 174 -2.72 7.82 -7.83
CA SER A 174 -3.54 7.42 -8.98
C SER A 174 -4.92 8.08 -8.95
N THR A 175 -5.25 8.88 -9.97
CA THR A 175 -6.59 9.46 -10.15
C THR A 175 -7.66 8.38 -10.30
N GLU A 176 -7.34 7.32 -11.04
CA GLU A 176 -8.22 6.17 -11.24
C GLU A 176 -8.51 5.43 -9.93
N GLY A 177 -7.46 5.23 -9.09
CA GLY A 177 -7.62 4.65 -7.76
C GLY A 177 -8.50 5.51 -6.85
N VAL A 178 -8.33 6.84 -6.83
CA VAL A 178 -9.19 7.76 -6.06
C VAL A 178 -10.66 7.64 -6.49
N ILE A 179 -10.92 7.62 -7.81
CA ILE A 179 -12.29 7.49 -8.33
C ILE A 179 -12.87 6.12 -7.92
N ASN A 180 -12.08 5.06 -8.03
CA ASN A 180 -12.50 3.71 -7.64
C ASN A 180 -12.88 3.65 -6.16
N GLU A 181 -12.02 4.12 -5.27
CA GLU A 181 -12.28 4.16 -3.82
C GLU A 181 -13.57 4.91 -3.45
N TYR A 182 -13.93 5.96 -4.22
CA TYR A 182 -15.11 6.79 -3.95
C TYR A 182 -16.39 6.27 -4.60
N CYS A 183 -16.29 5.29 -5.49
CA CYS A 183 -17.44 4.75 -6.23
C CYS A 183 -17.85 3.35 -5.78
N GLU A 184 -16.89 2.54 -5.29
CA GLU A 184 -17.15 1.14 -4.94
C GLU A 184 -17.69 1.01 -3.50
N PRO A 185 -18.51 -0.03 -3.22
CA PRO A 185 -18.94 -0.34 -1.86
C PRO A 185 -17.76 -0.59 -0.93
N CYS A 186 -17.90 -0.18 0.33
CA CYS A 186 -16.89 -0.34 1.37
C CYS A 186 -17.26 -1.51 2.28
N GLU A 187 -16.32 -2.40 2.58
CA GLU A 187 -16.52 -3.40 3.62
C GLU A 187 -16.41 -2.75 5.01
N ALA A 188 -17.21 -3.20 5.96
CA ALA A 188 -17.18 -2.82 7.36
C ALA A 188 -17.71 -3.95 8.25
N ILE A 189 -17.37 -3.92 9.55
CA ILE A 189 -18.08 -4.73 10.54
C ILE A 189 -18.95 -3.77 11.38
N VAL A 190 -20.24 -4.02 11.38
CA VAL A 190 -21.24 -3.29 12.15
C VAL A 190 -21.97 -4.29 13.03
N ASP A 191 -21.99 -4.02 14.36
CA ASP A 191 -22.56 -4.91 15.36
C ASP A 191 -22.14 -6.39 15.22
N GLY A 192 -20.83 -6.58 14.97
CA GLY A 192 -20.21 -7.90 14.86
C GLY A 192 -20.38 -8.63 13.52
N ARG A 193 -21.05 -8.01 12.55
CA ARG A 193 -21.35 -8.62 11.24
C ARG A 193 -20.71 -7.83 10.12
N VAL A 194 -20.21 -8.53 9.10
CA VAL A 194 -19.69 -7.91 7.88
C VAL A 194 -20.85 -7.33 7.09
N HIS A 195 -20.71 -6.09 6.68
CA HIS A 195 -21.65 -5.34 5.86
C HIS A 195 -20.93 -4.60 4.74
N GLU A 196 -21.64 -4.33 3.67
CA GLU A 196 -21.27 -3.31 2.70
C GLU A 196 -21.92 -1.99 3.11
N VAL A 197 -21.12 -0.94 3.16
CA VAL A 197 -21.54 0.44 3.44
C VAL A 197 -21.17 1.34 2.26
N PRO A 198 -21.95 2.41 1.98
CA PRO A 198 -21.65 3.27 0.86
C PRO A 198 -20.39 4.11 1.09
N ALA A 199 -19.62 4.32 0.01
CA ALA A 199 -18.53 5.29 -0.01
C ALA A 199 -19.05 6.72 0.17
N LEU A 200 -18.18 7.64 0.62
CA LEU A 200 -18.47 9.05 0.90
C LEU A 200 -19.51 9.30 2.02
N GLU A 201 -19.91 8.25 2.73
CA GLU A 201 -20.85 8.33 3.86
C GLU A 201 -20.15 8.20 5.22
N GLU A 202 -20.91 8.29 6.29
CA GLU A 202 -20.44 8.23 7.69
C GLU A 202 -19.31 9.23 7.96
N ARG A 203 -19.46 10.44 7.45
CA ARG A 203 -18.49 11.52 7.62
C ARG A 203 -18.33 11.88 9.10
N GLU A 204 -17.10 11.94 9.56
CA GLU A 204 -16.71 12.47 10.86
C GLU A 204 -15.75 13.65 10.71
N GLU A 205 -15.71 14.53 11.67
CA GLU A 205 -14.71 15.59 11.79
C GLU A 205 -13.90 15.37 13.06
N PHE A 206 -12.59 15.61 12.96
CA PHE A 206 -11.69 15.50 14.10
C PHE A 206 -10.50 16.43 13.95
N SER A 207 -9.88 16.79 15.08
CA SER A 207 -8.64 17.57 15.07
C SER A 207 -7.45 16.69 15.41
N LEU A 208 -6.35 16.88 14.68
CA LEU A 208 -5.06 16.26 14.96
C LEU A 208 -3.97 17.32 14.89
N ASP A 209 -3.24 17.53 15.99
CA ASP A 209 -2.22 18.58 16.14
C ASP A 209 -2.74 19.99 15.77
N GLY A 210 -3.96 20.30 16.18
CA GLY A 210 -4.60 21.60 15.94
C GLY A 210 -5.13 21.83 14.53
N VAL A 211 -4.97 20.87 13.62
CA VAL A 211 -5.53 20.92 12.25
C VAL A 211 -6.83 20.13 12.20
N LEU A 212 -7.87 20.74 11.63
CA LEU A 212 -9.17 20.09 11.42
C LEU A 212 -9.14 19.25 10.14
N TYR A 213 -9.66 18.03 10.24
CA TYR A 213 -9.82 17.08 9.16
C TYR A 213 -11.25 16.55 9.13
N GLU A 214 -11.65 16.04 7.97
CA GLU A 214 -12.80 15.16 7.85
C GLU A 214 -12.36 13.76 7.42
N ALA A 215 -13.11 12.73 7.80
CA ALA A 215 -12.91 11.38 7.29
C ALA A 215 -14.27 10.74 6.95
N PHE A 216 -14.26 9.89 5.95
CA PHE A 216 -15.45 9.23 5.41
C PHE A 216 -15.09 7.89 4.78
N ASN A 217 -16.09 7.02 4.62
CA ASN A 217 -15.91 5.69 4.07
C ASN A 217 -15.34 5.73 2.64
N THR A 218 -14.32 4.92 2.38
CA THR A 218 -13.83 4.61 1.05
C THR A 218 -13.49 3.13 0.91
N SER A 219 -13.56 2.60 -0.30
CA SER A 219 -13.33 1.19 -0.59
C SER A 219 -11.88 0.78 -0.45
N GLY A 220 -11.64 -0.50 -0.19
CA GLY A 220 -10.34 -1.18 -0.31
C GLY A 220 -9.40 -1.08 0.91
N GLY A 221 -9.48 -0.03 1.72
CA GLY A 221 -8.49 0.27 2.74
C GLY A 221 -8.39 -0.72 3.92
N LEU A 222 -9.42 -1.56 4.15
CA LEU A 222 -9.38 -2.59 5.20
C LEU A 222 -8.51 -3.80 4.86
N GLY A 223 -8.21 -4.00 3.58
CA GLY A 223 -7.50 -5.20 3.17
C GLY A 223 -8.29 -6.46 3.51
N THR A 224 -7.64 -7.40 4.20
CA THR A 224 -8.25 -8.67 4.64
C THR A 224 -8.76 -8.64 6.09
N LEU A 225 -8.76 -7.48 6.75
CA LEU A 225 -9.12 -7.38 8.17
C LEU A 225 -10.59 -7.70 8.47
N CYS A 226 -11.53 -7.44 7.53
CA CYS A 226 -12.91 -7.87 7.69
C CYS A 226 -13.03 -9.37 7.90
N GLU A 227 -12.29 -10.17 7.14
CA GLU A 227 -12.27 -11.63 7.31
C GLU A 227 -11.60 -12.04 8.62
N THR A 228 -10.45 -11.41 8.95
CA THR A 228 -9.65 -11.76 10.13
C THR A 228 -10.36 -11.43 11.44
N LEU A 229 -11.14 -10.34 11.47
CA LEU A 229 -11.81 -9.82 12.65
C LEU A 229 -13.33 -10.10 12.69
N ALA A 230 -13.89 -10.77 11.68
CA ALA A 230 -15.29 -11.19 11.69
C ALA A 230 -15.62 -11.99 12.95
N GLY A 231 -16.69 -11.61 13.65
CA GLY A 231 -17.11 -12.23 14.92
C GLY A 231 -16.22 -11.95 16.12
N LYS A 232 -15.15 -11.15 15.99
CA LYS A 232 -14.19 -10.81 17.07
C LYS A 232 -14.27 -9.35 17.50
N VAL A 233 -14.86 -8.49 16.70
CA VAL A 233 -14.99 -7.05 16.95
C VAL A 233 -16.43 -6.62 16.68
N ARG A 234 -16.96 -5.67 17.48
CA ARG A 234 -18.30 -5.12 17.25
C ARG A 234 -18.31 -4.15 16.07
N THR A 235 -17.26 -3.30 15.95
CA THR A 235 -17.16 -2.30 14.88
C THR A 235 -15.77 -2.31 14.28
N LEU A 236 -15.69 -2.46 12.94
CA LEU A 236 -14.47 -2.26 12.15
C LEU A 236 -14.81 -1.39 10.96
N ASN A 237 -14.09 -0.29 10.78
CA ASN A 237 -14.23 0.55 9.59
C ASN A 237 -12.89 1.14 9.12
N TYR A 238 -12.87 1.51 7.86
CA TYR A 238 -11.81 2.31 7.26
C TYR A 238 -12.40 3.58 6.68
N ARG A 239 -11.72 4.71 6.91
CA ARG A 239 -12.09 6.02 6.38
C ARG A 239 -10.89 6.74 5.79
N THR A 240 -11.10 7.40 4.68
CA THR A 240 -10.09 8.28 4.09
C THR A 240 -10.16 9.66 4.74
N ILE A 241 -9.01 10.19 5.17
CA ILE A 241 -8.88 11.53 5.73
C ILE A 241 -8.71 12.54 4.60
N ARG A 242 -9.46 13.64 4.67
CA ARG A 242 -9.35 14.79 3.77
C ARG A 242 -9.49 16.11 4.54
N SER A 243 -9.23 17.23 3.87
CA SER A 243 -9.55 18.55 4.40
C SER A 243 -11.08 18.75 4.41
N PRO A 244 -11.63 19.51 5.39
CA PRO A 244 -13.07 19.72 5.48
C PRO A 244 -13.70 20.28 4.21
N GLY A 245 -14.84 19.73 3.81
CA GLY A 245 -15.60 20.11 2.61
C GLY A 245 -15.32 19.27 1.37
N HIS A 246 -14.25 18.49 1.33
CA HIS A 246 -13.91 17.65 0.18
C HIS A 246 -15.00 16.61 -0.13
N ALA A 247 -15.48 15.90 0.89
CA ALA A 247 -16.52 14.87 0.75
C ALA A 247 -17.79 15.42 0.09
N ALA A 248 -18.25 16.61 0.50
CA ALA A 248 -19.46 17.22 -0.03
C ALA A 248 -19.33 17.55 -1.52
N ILE A 249 -18.17 18.09 -1.93
CA ILE A 249 -17.91 18.42 -3.34
C ILE A 249 -17.82 17.14 -4.17
N MET A 250 -17.08 16.14 -3.71
CA MET A 250 -16.97 14.85 -4.42
C MET A 250 -18.32 14.15 -4.53
N LYS A 251 -19.15 14.22 -3.50
CA LYS A 251 -20.52 13.70 -3.54
C LYS A 251 -21.37 14.38 -4.59
N ALA A 252 -21.33 15.71 -4.69
CA ALA A 252 -22.01 16.47 -5.71
C ALA A 252 -21.53 16.06 -7.13
N LEU A 253 -20.22 15.94 -7.35
CA LEU A 253 -19.68 15.53 -8.64
C LEU A 253 -20.10 14.10 -9.02
N LEU A 254 -19.94 13.15 -8.11
CA LEU A 254 -20.16 11.74 -8.39
C LEU A 254 -21.63 11.36 -8.45
N HIS A 255 -22.46 11.88 -7.53
CA HIS A 255 -23.87 11.50 -7.40
C HIS A 255 -24.80 12.48 -8.09
N ASP A 256 -24.77 13.78 -7.77
CA ASP A 256 -25.72 14.77 -8.32
C ASP A 256 -25.46 15.04 -9.79
N LEU A 257 -24.18 15.20 -10.19
CA LEU A 257 -23.77 15.33 -11.58
C LEU A 257 -23.56 13.99 -12.29
N ARG A 258 -23.73 12.86 -11.59
CA ARG A 258 -23.64 11.48 -12.11
C ARG A 258 -22.33 11.14 -12.79
N LEU A 259 -21.21 11.76 -12.37
CA LEU A 259 -19.90 11.47 -12.96
C LEU A 259 -19.37 10.07 -12.57
N LYS A 260 -19.96 9.40 -11.58
CA LYS A 260 -19.68 7.97 -11.29
C LYS A 260 -19.98 7.06 -12.49
N ASP A 261 -20.97 7.43 -13.31
CA ASP A 261 -21.36 6.70 -14.51
C ASP A 261 -20.47 7.07 -15.73
N ARG A 262 -19.58 8.05 -15.57
CA ARG A 262 -18.69 8.61 -16.60
C ARG A 262 -17.28 8.82 -16.03
N ARG A 263 -16.69 7.76 -15.48
CA ARG A 263 -15.40 7.82 -14.75
C ARG A 263 -14.26 8.36 -15.58
N ASP A 264 -14.21 8.05 -16.88
CA ASP A 264 -13.18 8.56 -17.79
C ASP A 264 -13.24 10.10 -17.92
N VAL A 265 -14.46 10.66 -17.99
CA VAL A 265 -14.66 12.10 -18.02
C VAL A 265 -14.23 12.75 -16.72
N LEU A 266 -14.59 12.15 -15.58
CA LEU A 266 -14.15 12.65 -14.27
C LEU A 266 -12.63 12.60 -14.14
N LYS A 267 -12.00 11.51 -14.56
CA LYS A 267 -10.54 11.34 -14.57
C LYS A 267 -9.88 12.45 -15.38
N ASP A 268 -10.34 12.69 -16.60
CA ASP A 268 -9.80 13.74 -17.47
C ASP A 268 -9.95 15.13 -16.82
N ILE A 269 -11.12 15.45 -16.27
CA ILE A 269 -11.35 16.71 -15.55
C ILE A 269 -10.37 16.88 -14.38
N LEU A 270 -10.21 15.85 -13.53
CA LEU A 270 -9.33 15.93 -12.37
C LEU A 270 -7.87 16.06 -12.78
N GLU A 271 -7.42 15.32 -13.80
CA GLU A 271 -6.04 15.35 -14.26
C GLU A 271 -5.65 16.65 -14.95
N GLN A 272 -6.61 17.32 -15.60
CA GLN A 272 -6.39 18.63 -16.23
C GLN A 272 -6.52 19.80 -15.24
N ALA A 273 -7.43 19.69 -14.26
CA ALA A 273 -7.73 20.80 -13.36
C ALA A 273 -6.88 20.81 -12.09
N LEU A 274 -6.50 19.64 -11.56
CA LEU A 274 -5.79 19.56 -10.29
C LEU A 274 -4.28 19.42 -10.49
N PRO A 275 -3.48 20.31 -9.90
CA PRO A 275 -2.04 20.20 -9.98
C PRO A 275 -1.54 18.99 -9.19
N ALA A 276 -0.49 18.33 -9.69
CA ALA A 276 0.28 17.40 -8.89
C ALA A 276 1.10 18.18 -7.86
N THR A 277 1.30 17.59 -6.68
CA THR A 277 2.15 18.18 -5.64
C THR A 277 3.16 17.19 -5.11
N MET A 278 4.35 17.72 -4.77
CA MET A 278 5.36 17.01 -3.98
C MET A 278 5.30 17.41 -2.49
N GLN A 279 4.50 18.43 -2.15
CA GLN A 279 4.30 18.92 -0.79
C GLN A 279 3.01 18.34 -0.22
N ASP A 280 3.05 17.06 0.10
CA ASP A 280 1.95 16.33 0.69
C ASP A 280 2.29 15.86 2.10
N VAL A 281 1.26 15.48 2.84
CA VAL A 281 1.35 14.81 4.12
C VAL A 281 0.52 13.52 4.07
N VAL A 282 1.13 12.45 4.51
CA VAL A 282 0.41 11.20 4.81
C VAL A 282 0.09 11.16 6.30
N ILE A 283 -1.16 10.89 6.61
CA ILE A 283 -1.66 10.74 7.98
C ILE A 283 -2.12 9.30 8.16
N VAL A 284 -1.58 8.63 9.18
CA VAL A 284 -2.06 7.31 9.62
C VAL A 284 -2.63 7.48 11.02
N PHE A 285 -3.92 7.18 11.19
CA PHE A 285 -4.62 7.37 12.45
C PHE A 285 -5.53 6.18 12.75
N VAL A 286 -5.08 5.30 13.65
CA VAL A 286 -5.79 4.08 14.05
C VAL A 286 -6.15 4.19 15.53
N THR A 287 -7.41 3.89 15.85
CA THR A 287 -7.88 3.75 17.23
C THR A 287 -8.50 2.38 17.44
N VAL A 288 -8.10 1.71 18.50
CA VAL A 288 -8.65 0.42 18.91
C VAL A 288 -9.18 0.54 20.33
N SER A 289 -10.40 0.11 20.55
CA SER A 289 -11.01 0.06 21.89
C SER A 289 -11.51 -1.34 22.21
N GLY A 290 -11.46 -1.69 23.49
CA GLY A 290 -11.87 -2.99 23.98
C GLY A 290 -11.57 -3.18 25.46
N LEU A 291 -11.68 -4.41 25.92
CA LEU A 291 -11.31 -4.78 27.29
C LEU A 291 -9.85 -5.25 27.31
N ARG A 292 -9.10 -4.74 28.28
CA ARG A 292 -7.76 -5.20 28.66
C ARG A 292 -7.71 -5.27 30.19
N ASP A 293 -7.35 -6.43 30.73
CA ASP A 293 -7.35 -6.68 32.19
C ASP A 293 -8.70 -6.31 32.85
N GLY A 294 -9.83 -6.63 32.18
CA GLY A 294 -11.17 -6.35 32.65
C GLY A 294 -11.61 -4.87 32.61
N ARG A 295 -10.80 -3.99 32.02
CA ARG A 295 -11.08 -2.54 31.92
C ARG A 295 -11.26 -2.13 30.47
N LEU A 296 -12.25 -1.25 30.23
CA LEU A 296 -12.41 -0.62 28.92
C LEU A 296 -11.25 0.37 28.69
N GLN A 297 -10.50 0.16 27.63
CA GLN A 297 -9.35 0.98 27.24
C GLN A 297 -9.43 1.33 25.77
N GLN A 298 -8.69 2.35 25.37
CA GLN A 298 -8.48 2.72 23.99
C GLN A 298 -6.99 3.00 23.74
N ASP A 299 -6.45 2.38 22.72
CA ASP A 299 -5.12 2.67 22.21
C ASP A 299 -5.20 3.40 20.88
N THR A 300 -4.22 4.25 20.64
CA THR A 300 -4.17 5.09 19.44
C THR A 300 -2.78 5.07 18.83
N TYR A 301 -2.72 4.87 17.52
CA TYR A 301 -1.54 5.12 16.70
C TYR A 301 -1.81 6.31 15.80
N ALA A 302 -1.02 7.36 15.91
CA ALA A 302 -1.12 8.55 15.06
C ALA A 302 0.26 8.92 14.53
N ARG A 303 0.39 9.11 13.21
CA ARG A 303 1.63 9.56 12.57
C ARG A 303 1.32 10.45 11.39
N LYS A 304 2.14 11.50 11.23
CA LYS A 304 2.22 12.35 10.04
C LYS A 304 3.58 12.15 9.39
N ILE A 305 3.57 11.79 8.11
CA ILE A 305 4.78 11.60 7.30
C ILE A 305 4.74 12.67 6.20
N TYR A 306 5.83 13.43 6.09
CA TYR A 306 5.95 14.51 5.12
C TYR A 306 6.90 14.12 3.98
N SER A 307 6.81 14.84 2.88
CA SER A 307 7.77 14.75 1.78
C SER A 307 9.19 15.03 2.28
N HIS A 308 10.16 14.22 1.87
CA HIS A 308 11.57 14.40 2.21
C HIS A 308 12.48 13.71 1.19
N VAL A 309 13.78 13.89 1.35
CA VAL A 309 14.77 13.22 0.52
C VAL A 309 14.86 11.74 0.88
N LEU A 310 14.56 10.87 -0.07
CA LEU A 310 14.67 9.41 0.07
C LEU A 310 15.45 8.85 -1.13
N ALA A 311 16.45 8.00 -0.86
CA ALA A 311 17.38 7.49 -1.88
C ALA A 311 18.00 8.60 -2.75
N GLY A 312 18.39 9.73 -2.11
CA GLY A 312 19.04 10.87 -2.76
C GLY A 312 18.13 11.81 -3.56
N LYS A 313 16.80 11.57 -3.60
CA LYS A 313 15.83 12.36 -4.37
C LYS A 313 14.70 12.86 -3.47
N MET A 314 14.19 14.07 -3.75
CA MET A 314 12.96 14.55 -3.11
C MET A 314 11.78 13.66 -3.54
N ARG A 315 11.05 13.14 -2.56
CA ARG A 315 9.86 12.30 -2.79
C ARG A 315 8.67 12.84 -2.01
N SER A 316 7.49 12.72 -2.58
CA SER A 316 6.25 13.02 -1.88
C SER A 316 5.97 12.01 -0.76
N ALA A 317 5.19 12.39 0.25
CA ALA A 317 4.87 11.52 1.38
C ALA A 317 4.20 10.22 0.93
N ILE A 318 3.29 10.29 -0.06
CA ILE A 318 2.63 9.08 -0.59
C ILE A 318 3.62 8.18 -1.36
N GLN A 319 4.57 8.76 -2.09
CA GLN A 319 5.62 7.97 -2.75
C GLN A 319 6.49 7.26 -1.73
N ILE A 320 6.91 7.98 -0.68
CA ILE A 320 7.74 7.44 0.40
C ILE A 320 7.03 6.27 1.08
N THR A 321 5.81 6.50 1.55
CA THR A 321 5.08 5.51 2.33
C THR A 321 4.73 4.28 1.49
N THR A 322 4.16 4.44 0.31
CA THR A 322 3.76 3.32 -0.54
C THR A 322 4.96 2.49 -1.02
N ALA A 323 6.01 3.15 -1.53
CA ALA A 323 7.18 2.43 -2.04
C ALA A 323 7.97 1.74 -0.91
N SER A 324 8.11 2.40 0.24
CA SER A 324 8.82 1.81 1.39
C SER A 324 8.07 0.63 1.98
N SER A 325 6.73 0.64 1.97
CA SER A 325 5.93 -0.49 2.44
C SER A 325 6.12 -1.71 1.55
N LEU A 326 6.04 -1.56 0.24
CA LEU A 326 6.29 -2.65 -0.71
C LEU A 326 7.73 -3.19 -0.60
N ALA A 327 8.71 -2.29 -0.50
CA ALA A 327 10.11 -2.68 -0.33
C ALA A 327 10.37 -3.39 1.01
N ALA A 328 9.70 -2.96 2.10
CA ALA A 328 9.81 -3.60 3.40
C ALA A 328 9.23 -5.03 3.39
N MET A 329 8.07 -5.24 2.77
CA MET A 329 7.47 -6.56 2.64
C MET A 329 8.34 -7.51 1.80
N LEU A 330 8.92 -7.02 0.70
CA LEU A 330 9.90 -7.79 -0.07
C LEU A 330 11.12 -8.17 0.77
N ASP A 331 11.64 -7.23 1.54
CA ASP A 331 12.86 -7.42 2.34
C ASP A 331 12.63 -8.43 3.48
N LEU A 332 11.49 -8.35 4.18
CA LEU A 332 11.08 -9.33 5.19
C LEU A 332 10.88 -10.74 4.59
N LEU A 333 10.37 -10.82 3.36
CA LEU A 333 10.28 -12.08 2.63
C LEU A 333 11.68 -12.62 2.29
N ALA A 334 12.56 -11.77 1.78
CA ALA A 334 13.94 -12.13 1.45
C ALA A 334 14.69 -12.65 2.67
N GLU A 335 14.60 -11.94 3.80
CA GLU A 335 15.18 -12.39 5.10
C GLU A 335 14.61 -13.75 5.55
N SER A 336 13.30 -13.95 5.38
CA SER A 336 12.65 -15.20 5.76
C SER A 336 13.11 -16.39 4.91
N VAL A 337 13.36 -16.15 3.62
CA VAL A 337 13.92 -17.18 2.70
C VAL A 337 15.37 -17.49 3.07
N ASP A 338 16.19 -16.47 3.35
CA ASP A 338 17.60 -16.65 3.73
C ASP A 338 17.73 -17.40 5.06
N LYS A 339 16.95 -17.03 6.09
CA LYS A 339 16.91 -17.75 7.38
C LYS A 339 16.54 -19.24 7.23
N ARG A 340 15.65 -19.59 6.28
CA ARG A 340 15.35 -21.01 6.00
C ARG A 340 16.49 -21.74 5.34
N ALA A 341 17.24 -21.07 4.47
CA ALA A 341 18.42 -21.67 3.85
C ALA A 341 19.51 -21.92 4.91
N ASP A 342 19.77 -20.95 5.79
CA ASP A 342 20.74 -21.04 6.88
C ASP A 342 20.34 -22.09 7.91
N ALA A 343 19.07 -22.18 8.30
CA ALA A 343 18.55 -23.18 9.23
C ALA A 343 18.65 -24.63 8.71
N ARG A 344 18.73 -24.81 7.39
CA ARG A 344 19.04 -26.12 6.77
C ARG A 344 20.54 -26.44 6.80
N ALA A 345 21.38 -25.41 6.91
CA ALA A 345 22.82 -25.53 6.95
C ALA A 345 23.35 -25.66 8.41
N ASP A 346 22.79 -24.88 9.36
CA ASP A 346 23.15 -24.89 10.77
C ASP A 346 22.06 -24.31 11.67
N ALA A 347 21.82 -24.91 12.83
CA ALA A 347 20.67 -24.69 13.71
C ALA A 347 20.64 -23.35 14.50
N ALA A 348 21.41 -22.33 14.17
CA ALA A 348 21.53 -21.09 14.94
C ALA A 348 20.71 -19.89 14.43
N GLY A 349 19.97 -20.03 13.34
CA GLY A 349 19.12 -18.96 12.77
C GLY A 349 17.76 -18.87 13.47
N GLY A 350 17.31 -17.66 13.86
CA GLY A 350 15.95 -17.43 14.37
C GLY A 350 14.86 -17.90 13.37
N ALA A 351 13.66 -18.18 13.87
CA ALA A 351 12.55 -18.62 13.03
C ALA A 351 12.23 -17.60 11.92
N PRO A 352 11.94 -18.07 10.68
CA PRO A 352 11.52 -17.17 9.59
C PRO A 352 10.16 -16.55 9.91
N LEU A 353 10.03 -15.26 9.60
CA LEU A 353 8.81 -14.49 9.89
C LEU A 353 7.64 -14.85 8.95
N LEU A 354 7.93 -15.01 7.65
CA LEU A 354 6.93 -15.28 6.62
C LEU A 354 6.99 -16.73 6.16
N PRO A 355 5.88 -17.32 5.64
CA PRO A 355 5.87 -18.69 5.15
C PRO A 355 6.73 -18.86 3.89
N SER A 356 6.95 -20.11 3.46
CA SER A 356 7.73 -20.42 2.24
C SER A 356 6.89 -20.36 0.97
N ALA A 357 5.56 -20.45 1.08
CA ALA A 357 4.61 -20.48 -0.02
C ALA A 357 3.22 -20.06 0.47
N GLY A 358 2.32 -19.76 -0.47
CA GLY A 358 0.94 -19.44 -0.21
C GLY A 358 0.67 -17.95 0.03
N PHE A 359 -0.55 -17.65 0.44
CA PHE A 359 -1.05 -16.28 0.66
C PHE A 359 -0.62 -15.72 2.02
N VAL A 360 -0.09 -14.52 2.03
CA VAL A 360 0.27 -13.78 3.25
C VAL A 360 -0.60 -12.54 3.37
N ARG A 361 -1.28 -12.40 4.51
CA ARG A 361 -2.02 -11.18 4.87
C ARG A 361 -1.10 -10.18 5.54
N GLN A 362 -1.33 -8.89 5.31
CA GLN A 362 -0.55 -7.82 5.91
C GLN A 362 -0.59 -7.86 7.45
N GLU A 363 -1.76 -8.10 8.02
CA GLU A 363 -1.96 -8.20 9.47
C GLU A 363 -1.26 -9.39 10.15
N GLN A 364 -0.65 -10.29 9.40
CA GLN A 364 0.21 -11.35 9.95
C GLN A 364 1.60 -10.85 10.34
N VAL A 365 2.01 -9.70 9.78
CA VAL A 365 3.34 -9.11 10.04
C VAL A 365 3.31 -8.35 11.36
N PRO A 366 4.23 -8.63 12.31
CA PRO A 366 4.38 -7.84 13.53
C PRO A 366 4.83 -6.42 13.21
N LEU A 367 4.20 -5.41 13.81
CA LEU A 367 4.53 -4.01 13.61
C LEU A 367 6.00 -3.72 13.94
N ALA A 368 6.51 -4.29 15.02
CA ALA A 368 7.92 -4.13 15.44
C ALA A 368 8.90 -4.65 14.37
N ALA A 369 8.61 -5.79 13.74
CA ALA A 369 9.42 -6.31 12.64
C ALA A 369 9.38 -5.42 11.41
N PHE A 370 8.20 -4.90 11.06
CA PHE A 370 8.04 -3.98 9.95
C PHE A 370 8.80 -2.66 10.20
N LEU A 371 8.61 -2.02 11.36
CA LEU A 371 9.28 -0.76 11.70
C LEU A 371 10.79 -0.90 11.90
N GLY A 372 11.27 -2.08 12.32
CA GLY A 372 12.69 -2.42 12.41
C GLY A 372 13.37 -2.68 11.07
N ASN A 373 12.58 -2.95 10.01
CA ASN A 373 13.10 -3.17 8.67
C ASN A 373 13.69 -1.88 8.08
N ARG A 374 14.78 -2.00 7.32
CA ARG A 374 15.50 -0.84 6.71
C ARG A 374 14.64 0.05 5.84
N PHE A 375 13.57 -0.45 5.22
CA PHE A 375 12.61 0.34 4.45
C PHE A 375 11.41 0.76 5.30
N GLY A 376 10.90 -0.12 6.18
CA GLY A 376 9.75 0.16 7.04
C GLY A 376 9.98 1.25 8.07
N ARG A 377 11.23 1.50 8.45
CA ARG A 377 11.61 2.52 9.44
C ARG A 377 11.15 3.95 9.11
N VAL A 378 10.81 4.26 7.84
CA VAL A 378 10.28 5.58 7.48
C VAL A 378 8.99 5.91 8.22
N TYR A 379 8.24 4.91 8.64
CA TYR A 379 7.03 5.08 9.43
C TYR A 379 7.30 5.28 10.95
N ALA A 380 8.52 4.96 11.40
CA ALA A 380 8.95 5.17 12.78
C ALA A 380 9.63 6.53 12.99
N MET A 381 10.06 7.20 11.90
CA MET A 381 10.75 8.50 11.98
C MET A 381 9.77 9.53 12.56
N GLU A 382 10.19 10.21 13.63
CA GLU A 382 9.49 11.42 14.08
C GLU A 382 9.59 12.47 12.97
N ALA A 383 8.49 13.18 12.72
CA ALA A 383 8.54 14.35 11.84
C ALA A 383 9.66 15.25 12.35
N LEU A 384 10.69 15.50 11.53
CA LEU A 384 11.66 16.52 11.84
C LEU A 384 10.85 17.79 12.11
N ALA A 385 10.88 18.27 13.35
CA ALA A 385 10.24 19.53 13.70
C ALA A 385 10.71 20.55 12.67
N HIS A 386 9.78 21.06 11.86
CA HIS A 386 10.11 22.15 10.97
C HIS A 386 10.58 23.28 11.86
N ALA A 387 11.89 23.49 11.91
CA ALA A 387 12.47 24.69 12.47
C ALA A 387 11.85 25.86 11.68
N ALA A 388 11.04 26.63 12.39
CA ALA A 388 10.38 27.82 11.90
C ALA A 388 11.41 28.87 11.46
#